data_13ce9410c69eb2090fdd75bf4049b907
#
_entry.id   13ce9410c69eb2090fdd75bf4049b907
#
_cell.length_a   1.000
_cell.length_b   1.000
_cell.length_c   1.000
_cell.angle_alpha   90.00
_cell.angle_beta   90.00
_cell.angle_gamma   90.00
#
_symmetry.space_group_name_H-M   'P 1'
#
loop_
_entity.id
_entity.type
_entity.pdbx_description
1 polymer ?
#
loop_
_entity_poly.entity_id
_entity_poly.type
_entity_poly.pdbx_seq_one_letter_code
_entity_poly.pdbx_strand_id
1 'polypeptide(L)'
;MYKRIFLVLCCIWGITSISAQEPGQLAPPHKHEKRFYTNPKGTLFVARNLPVYLSLSPSIKAGSDTHLLKSDAEYTHPMFLVEGLNRIGNTKAVDPKTKKPVPGTGAYFEVYGDGIPPKTTRTFSQAHQHEDKNTIFFGKVLDYALSSQDALSGVQKIYISINGAEFEPFQKNVTHFPRESYYHVRYYAVDQVGNIEEPHDDEFWIDMTAPYTTFSIQGTYALNNWSSDDETSLASSDSLSGVKAIYYQ
;
A
#
# COMPACT_ATOMS: atom_id res chain seq x y z
N MET A 1 -8.69 -17.38 43.41
CA MET A 1 -9.60 -16.50 42.66
C MET A 1 -8.75 -15.70 41.70
N TYR A 2 -8.62 -16.15 40.46
CA TYR A 2 -7.80 -15.50 39.46
C TYR A 2 -8.51 -14.25 38.95
N LYS A 3 -8.03 -13.06 39.30
CA LYS A 3 -8.47 -11.81 38.68
C LYS A 3 -7.82 -11.71 37.29
N ARG A 4 -8.62 -11.85 36.25
CA ARG A 4 -8.17 -11.61 34.88
C ARG A 4 -8.13 -10.11 34.65
N ILE A 5 -6.99 -9.61 34.21
CA ILE A 5 -6.79 -8.23 33.81
C ILE A 5 -7.11 -8.15 32.32
N PHE A 6 -7.94 -7.18 31.91
CA PHE A 6 -8.29 -6.97 30.51
C PHE A 6 -7.79 -5.61 30.04
N LEU A 7 -7.27 -5.59 28.84
CA LEU A 7 -6.95 -4.36 28.14
C LEU A 7 -8.26 -3.80 27.55
N VAL A 8 -8.71 -2.64 28.01
CA VAL A 8 -9.85 -1.93 27.43
C VAL A 8 -9.30 -0.74 26.64
N LEU A 9 -9.49 -0.76 25.34
CA LEU A 9 -9.19 0.36 24.46
C LEU A 9 -10.37 1.33 24.50
N CYS A 10 -10.20 2.50 25.14
CA CYS A 10 -11.14 3.60 25.01
C CYS A 10 -10.77 4.45 23.80
N CYS A 11 -11.58 4.38 22.76
CA CYS A 11 -11.51 5.33 21.65
C CYS A 11 -12.12 6.65 22.12
N ILE A 12 -11.32 7.67 22.37
CA ILE A 12 -11.79 9.03 22.56
C ILE A 12 -12.01 9.65 21.19
N TRP A 13 -13.24 10.01 20.90
CA TRP A 13 -13.64 10.78 19.74
C TRP A 13 -13.09 12.20 19.81
N GLY A 14 -12.36 12.58 18.80
CA GLY A 14 -12.24 13.97 18.36
C GLY A 14 -11.14 14.82 18.95
N ILE A 15 -9.99 14.82 18.31
CA ILE A 15 -9.26 16.07 18.04
C ILE A 15 -8.82 15.98 16.57
N THR A 16 -9.47 16.76 15.73
CA THR A 16 -9.02 17.00 14.35
C THR A 16 -7.81 17.92 14.42
N SER A 17 -6.61 17.36 14.43
CA SER A 17 -5.42 18.11 14.09
C SER A 17 -5.44 18.33 12.58
N ILE A 18 -5.72 19.57 12.16
CA ILE A 18 -5.49 20.03 10.79
C ILE A 18 -3.96 20.07 10.61
N SER A 19 -3.41 19.01 10.05
CA SER A 19 -2.05 19.04 9.51
C SER A 19 -2.10 19.89 8.24
N ALA A 20 -1.36 20.98 8.21
CA ALA A 20 -1.14 21.75 6.98
C ALA A 20 -0.40 20.85 5.98
N GLN A 21 -1.07 20.51 4.91
CA GLN A 21 -0.55 19.70 3.81
C GLN A 21 0.37 20.57 2.96
N GLU A 22 1.59 20.11 2.70
CA GLU A 22 2.45 20.75 1.72
C GLU A 22 1.82 20.70 0.32
N PRO A 23 1.92 21.75 -0.49
CA PRO A 23 1.33 21.78 -1.83
C PRO A 23 2.07 20.78 -2.72
N GLY A 24 1.38 19.69 -3.09
CA GLY A 24 1.88 18.64 -4.00
C GLY A 24 1.59 17.21 -3.56
N GLN A 25 1.33 16.97 -2.30
CA GLN A 25 1.01 15.64 -1.78
C GLN A 25 -0.51 15.43 -1.78
N LEU A 26 -1.01 14.71 -2.77
CA LEU A 26 -2.41 14.30 -2.80
C LEU A 26 -2.60 13.23 -1.70
N ALA A 27 -3.30 13.61 -0.64
CA ALA A 27 -3.68 12.67 0.40
C ALA A 27 -4.43 11.46 -0.18
N PRO A 28 -4.27 10.26 0.38
CA PRO A 28 -5.11 9.13 -0.02
C PRO A 28 -6.58 9.52 0.18
N PRO A 29 -7.46 9.26 -0.80
CA PRO A 29 -8.83 9.78 -0.82
C PRO A 29 -9.73 9.17 0.25
N HIS A 30 -9.30 8.07 0.87
CA HIS A 30 -10.04 7.42 1.94
C HIS A 30 -9.36 7.68 3.29
N LYS A 31 -10.14 8.20 4.23
CA LYS A 31 -9.71 8.30 5.62
C LYS A 31 -9.73 6.91 6.25
N HIS A 32 -8.56 6.34 6.45
CA HIS A 32 -8.43 5.08 7.17
C HIS A 32 -8.26 5.36 8.66
N GLU A 33 -9.15 4.77 9.46
CA GLU A 33 -9.08 4.93 10.92
C GLU A 33 -7.97 4.05 11.49
N LYS A 34 -7.16 4.64 12.38
CA LYS A 34 -6.21 3.90 13.19
C LYS A 34 -6.96 3.02 14.19
N ARG A 35 -6.57 1.76 14.30
CA ARG A 35 -7.28 0.76 15.09
C ARG A 35 -6.35 -0.27 15.72
N PHE A 36 -6.92 -1.19 16.43
CA PHE A 36 -6.27 -2.43 16.84
C PHE A 36 -6.75 -3.60 15.97
N TYR A 37 -5.92 -4.62 15.88
CA TYR A 37 -6.19 -5.83 15.12
C TYR A 37 -5.68 -7.04 15.89
N THR A 38 -6.46 -8.11 15.96
CA THR A 38 -6.03 -9.40 16.52
C THR A 38 -5.97 -10.41 15.40
N ASN A 39 -4.79 -10.99 15.17
CA ASN A 39 -4.62 -12.00 14.13
C ASN A 39 -5.24 -13.36 14.56
N PRO A 40 -5.38 -14.33 13.63
CA PRO A 40 -5.95 -15.64 13.95
C PRO A 40 -5.20 -16.45 15.02
N LYS A 41 -3.93 -16.08 15.31
CA LYS A 41 -3.13 -16.69 16.40
C LYS A 41 -3.34 -16.03 17.75
N GLY A 42 -4.22 -15.00 17.83
CA GLY A 42 -4.50 -14.27 19.06
C GLY A 42 -3.49 -13.15 19.37
N THR A 43 -2.56 -12.83 18.47
CA THR A 43 -1.61 -11.73 18.65
C THR A 43 -2.31 -10.40 18.43
N LEU A 44 -2.18 -9.49 19.39
CA LEU A 44 -2.78 -8.16 19.35
C LEU A 44 -1.78 -7.14 18.75
N PHE A 45 -2.22 -6.43 17.73
CA PHE A 45 -1.54 -5.31 17.10
C PHE A 45 -2.34 -4.04 17.33
N VAL A 46 -1.65 -2.93 17.58
CA VAL A 46 -2.27 -1.62 17.83
C VAL A 46 -1.51 -0.57 17.03
N ALA A 47 -2.25 0.31 16.34
CA ALA A 47 -1.62 1.44 15.67
C ALA A 47 -0.81 2.26 16.69
N ARG A 48 0.47 2.49 16.43
CA ARG A 48 1.42 3.05 17.39
C ARG A 48 1.05 4.42 17.95
N ASN A 49 0.27 5.20 17.21
CA ASN A 49 -0.19 6.53 17.62
C ASN A 49 -1.51 6.51 18.41
N LEU A 50 -2.09 5.33 18.68
CA LEU A 50 -3.24 5.21 19.55
C LEU A 50 -2.81 5.16 21.02
N PRO A 51 -3.52 5.90 21.92
CA PRO A 51 -3.29 5.79 23.35
C PRO A 51 -3.82 4.46 23.88
N VAL A 52 -3.00 3.76 24.66
CA VAL A 52 -3.36 2.51 25.33
C VAL A 52 -3.47 2.77 26.84
N TYR A 53 -4.56 2.28 27.44
CA TYR A 53 -4.80 2.39 28.88
C TYR A 53 -4.89 1.01 29.51
N LEU A 54 -4.30 0.85 30.67
CA LEU A 54 -4.46 -0.35 31.48
C LEU A 54 -5.56 -0.14 32.51
N SER A 55 -6.57 -1.00 32.51
CA SER A 55 -7.67 -0.93 33.46
C SER A 55 -8.02 -2.30 34.03
N LEU A 56 -8.57 -2.32 35.23
CA LEU A 56 -9.13 -3.52 35.86
C LEU A 56 -10.63 -3.56 35.62
N SER A 57 -11.14 -4.71 35.21
CA SER A 57 -12.57 -4.97 35.14
C SER A 57 -12.94 -6.18 36.00
N PRO A 58 -14.05 -6.14 36.75
CA PRO A 58 -14.56 -7.30 37.48
C PRO A 58 -15.20 -8.35 36.56
N SER A 59 -15.48 -8.00 35.32
CA SER A 59 -16.15 -8.83 34.32
C SER A 59 -15.50 -8.73 32.96
N ILE A 60 -15.62 -9.82 32.18
CA ILE A 60 -15.20 -9.86 30.76
C ILE A 60 -16.25 -9.30 29.81
N LYS A 61 -17.43 -8.92 30.31
CA LYS A 61 -18.50 -8.37 29.48
C LYS A 61 -18.16 -6.96 29.04
N ALA A 62 -18.31 -6.67 27.74
CA ALA A 62 -18.20 -5.31 27.23
C ALA A 62 -19.22 -4.40 27.95
N GLY A 63 -18.79 -3.18 28.32
CA GLY A 63 -19.62 -2.23 29.05
C GLY A 63 -19.68 -2.43 30.58
N SER A 64 -18.91 -3.38 31.13
CA SER A 64 -18.74 -3.50 32.57
C SER A 64 -17.96 -2.29 33.13
N ASP A 65 -18.23 -1.91 34.38
CA ASP A 65 -17.46 -0.86 35.05
C ASP A 65 -15.97 -1.21 35.03
N THR A 66 -15.19 -0.35 34.39
CA THR A 66 -13.75 -0.46 34.34
C THR A 66 -13.13 0.61 35.20
N HIS A 67 -12.16 0.23 36.00
CA HIS A 67 -11.41 1.18 36.82
C HIS A 67 -9.96 1.23 36.34
N LEU A 68 -9.49 2.42 35.99
CA LEU A 68 -8.06 2.65 35.78
C LEU A 68 -7.31 2.33 37.08
N LEU A 69 -6.15 1.70 36.95
CA LEU A 69 -5.30 1.41 38.09
C LEU A 69 -4.80 2.72 38.72
N LYS A 70 -5.38 3.13 39.83
CA LYS A 70 -5.06 4.41 40.51
C LYS A 70 -3.79 4.38 41.35
N SER A 71 -3.26 3.21 41.66
CA SER A 71 -2.15 3.06 42.62
C SER A 71 -0.77 3.21 42.02
N ASP A 72 -0.66 3.32 40.70
CA ASP A 72 0.62 3.43 40.02
C ASP A 72 0.48 4.50 38.92
N ALA A 73 1.29 5.55 39.01
CA ALA A 73 1.20 6.70 38.11
C ALA A 73 1.46 6.29 36.64
N GLU A 74 2.17 5.20 36.41
CA GLU A 74 2.44 4.67 35.07
C GLU A 74 1.18 4.21 34.33
N TYR A 75 0.13 3.79 35.05
CA TYR A 75 -1.09 3.23 34.46
C TYR A 75 -2.27 4.19 34.39
N THR A 76 -2.14 5.38 34.97
CA THR A 76 -3.20 6.40 34.93
C THR A 76 -3.14 7.31 33.70
N HIS A 77 -2.03 7.27 32.96
CA HIS A 77 -1.80 8.04 31.77
C HIS A 77 -1.85 7.14 30.53
N PRO A 78 -2.17 7.70 29.35
CA PRO A 78 -2.08 6.95 28.11
C PRO A 78 -0.64 6.51 27.85
N MET A 79 -0.48 5.26 27.47
CA MET A 79 0.77 4.72 26.97
C MET A 79 0.75 4.72 25.45
N PHE A 80 1.84 5.15 24.83
CA PHE A 80 2.05 5.01 23.41
C PHE A 80 3.06 3.90 23.17
N LEU A 81 2.71 2.96 22.28
CA LEU A 81 3.56 1.81 21.99
C LEU A 81 4.75 2.22 21.13
N VAL A 82 5.88 1.52 21.31
CA VAL A 82 6.99 1.57 20.36
C VAL A 82 6.76 0.55 19.25
N GLU A 83 7.48 0.67 18.15
CA GLU A 83 7.41 -0.27 17.04
C GLU A 83 7.81 -1.68 17.49
N GLY A 84 7.02 -2.69 17.10
CA GLY A 84 7.25 -4.08 17.46
C GLY A 84 6.66 -4.48 18.81
N LEU A 85 7.27 -5.46 19.47
CA LEU A 85 6.77 -6.05 20.70
C LEU A 85 6.90 -5.11 21.89
N ASN A 86 5.77 -4.85 22.55
CA ASN A 86 5.68 -4.15 23.82
C ASN A 86 5.20 -5.11 24.90
N ARG A 87 5.81 -5.02 26.09
CA ARG A 87 5.35 -5.72 27.29
C ARG A 87 4.81 -4.73 28.28
N ILE A 88 3.51 -4.81 28.53
CA ILE A 88 2.77 -3.91 29.42
C ILE A 88 2.36 -4.69 30.65
N GLY A 89 2.75 -4.21 31.81
CA GLY A 89 2.34 -4.83 33.05
C GLY A 89 3.30 -4.58 34.20
N ASN A 90 2.94 -5.10 35.35
CA ASN A 90 3.80 -5.05 36.52
C ASN A 90 4.49 -6.41 36.71
N THR A 91 5.80 -6.41 36.73
CA THR A 91 6.61 -7.60 36.95
C THR A 91 6.55 -8.11 38.40
N LYS A 92 5.93 -7.35 39.31
CA LYS A 92 5.78 -7.72 40.72
C LYS A 92 4.45 -7.24 41.26
N ALA A 93 3.64 -8.15 41.78
CA ALA A 93 2.49 -7.75 42.59
C ALA A 93 3.00 -7.07 43.88
N VAL A 94 2.25 -6.11 44.38
CA VAL A 94 2.55 -5.43 45.66
C VAL A 94 1.66 -6.00 46.75
N ASP A 95 2.24 -6.43 47.85
CA ASP A 95 1.52 -6.84 49.02
C ASP A 95 0.71 -5.64 49.56
N PRO A 96 -0.62 -5.74 49.69
CA PRO A 96 -1.46 -4.61 50.06
C PRO A 96 -1.22 -4.10 51.50
N LYS A 97 -0.65 -4.93 52.37
CA LYS A 97 -0.35 -4.57 53.76
C LYS A 97 1.03 -3.98 53.94
N THR A 98 2.02 -4.66 53.35
CA THR A 98 3.42 -4.26 53.55
C THR A 98 3.91 -3.27 52.49
N LYS A 99 3.15 -3.10 51.39
CA LYS A 99 3.51 -2.29 50.20
C LYS A 99 4.83 -2.72 49.55
N LYS A 100 5.27 -3.95 49.83
CA LYS A 100 6.52 -4.50 49.25
C LYS A 100 6.21 -5.36 48.05
N PRO A 101 7.10 -5.39 47.05
CA PRO A 101 6.97 -6.30 45.90
C PRO A 101 7.00 -7.76 46.34
N VAL A 102 6.06 -8.55 45.85
CA VAL A 102 6.00 -10.01 46.09
C VAL A 102 6.76 -10.71 44.93
N PRO A 103 7.84 -11.42 45.22
CA PRO A 103 8.59 -12.14 44.18
C PRO A 103 7.75 -13.15 43.43
N GLY A 104 7.95 -13.25 42.09
CA GLY A 104 7.32 -14.27 41.26
C GLY A 104 5.83 -14.03 40.89
N THR A 105 5.27 -12.87 41.24
CA THR A 105 3.84 -12.56 41.02
C THR A 105 3.63 -11.48 39.97
N GLY A 106 4.30 -11.55 38.84
CA GLY A 106 4.09 -10.58 37.77
C GLY A 106 2.99 -11.00 36.80
N ALA A 107 2.21 -10.04 36.32
CA ALA A 107 1.34 -10.22 35.16
C ALA A 107 1.74 -9.20 34.09
N TYR A 108 1.92 -9.65 32.89
CA TYR A 108 2.20 -8.78 31.75
C TYR A 108 1.39 -9.21 30.53
N PHE A 109 1.19 -8.25 29.64
CA PHE A 109 0.59 -8.46 28.34
C PHE A 109 1.65 -8.20 27.27
N GLU A 110 1.61 -8.97 26.24
CA GLU A 110 2.36 -8.71 25.03
C GLU A 110 1.42 -8.13 23.98
N VAL A 111 1.82 -6.98 23.42
CA VAL A 111 1.10 -6.27 22.39
C VAL A 111 2.10 -5.69 21.41
N TYR A 112 1.78 -5.75 20.13
CA TYR A 112 2.64 -5.18 19.09
C TYR A 112 2.14 -3.78 18.71
N GLY A 113 3.05 -2.80 18.80
CA GLY A 113 2.85 -1.48 18.23
C GLY A 113 3.25 -1.49 16.77
N ASP A 114 2.39 -1.02 15.90
CA ASP A 114 2.63 -0.95 14.46
C ASP A 114 2.35 0.46 13.96
N GLY A 115 3.37 1.11 13.45
CA GLY A 115 3.30 2.47 12.95
C GLY A 115 3.92 2.62 11.56
N ILE A 116 4.44 1.52 10.99
CA ILE A 116 5.07 1.53 9.67
C ILE A 116 4.06 1.04 8.63
N PRO A 117 3.79 1.85 7.58
CA PRO A 117 2.88 1.43 6.53
C PRO A 117 3.42 0.26 5.71
N PRO A 118 2.55 -0.46 4.99
CA PRO A 118 2.95 -1.47 4.03
C PRO A 118 3.82 -0.88 2.92
N LYS A 119 4.53 -1.75 2.21
CA LYS A 119 5.29 -1.41 1.01
C LYS A 119 4.77 -2.20 -0.18
N THR A 120 4.29 -1.48 -1.20
CA THR A 120 3.76 -2.05 -2.43
C THR A 120 4.81 -2.03 -3.54
N THR A 121 4.87 -3.12 -4.29
CA THR A 121 5.67 -3.25 -5.50
C THR A 121 4.77 -3.52 -6.69
N ARG A 122 5.10 -2.92 -7.83
CA ARG A 122 4.45 -3.19 -9.11
C ARG A 122 5.31 -4.08 -9.99
N THR A 123 4.65 -4.82 -10.87
CA THR A 123 5.30 -5.65 -11.89
C THR A 123 4.56 -5.48 -13.20
N PHE A 124 5.32 -5.21 -14.26
CA PHE A 124 4.87 -5.24 -15.65
C PHE A 124 5.28 -6.56 -16.27
N SER A 125 4.37 -7.21 -16.98
CA SER A 125 4.67 -8.46 -17.71
C SER A 125 3.79 -8.62 -18.95
N GLN A 126 4.09 -9.62 -19.76
CA GLN A 126 3.42 -10.00 -21.01
C GLN A 126 3.55 -9.01 -22.18
N ALA A 127 3.91 -7.75 -21.96
CA ALA A 127 4.07 -6.77 -23.02
C ALA A 127 5.54 -6.43 -23.29
N HIS A 128 5.85 -6.11 -24.54
CA HIS A 128 7.12 -5.47 -24.86
C HIS A 128 7.10 -4.03 -24.37
N GLN A 129 8.18 -3.64 -23.70
CA GLN A 129 8.38 -2.28 -23.21
C GLN A 129 9.36 -1.55 -24.14
N HIS A 130 9.04 -0.31 -24.44
CA HIS A 130 9.91 0.65 -25.10
C HIS A 130 9.90 1.96 -24.34
N GLU A 131 11.05 2.63 -24.24
CA GLU A 131 11.17 3.93 -23.58
C GLU A 131 11.77 4.94 -24.57
N ASP A 132 11.08 6.06 -24.76
CA ASP A 132 11.55 7.22 -25.51
C ASP A 132 11.33 8.49 -24.68
N LYS A 133 12.43 9.26 -24.46
CA LYS A 133 12.40 10.56 -23.75
C LYS A 133 11.60 10.56 -22.46
N ASN A 134 11.82 9.61 -21.58
CA ASN A 134 11.12 9.40 -20.32
C ASN A 134 9.63 8.97 -20.45
N THR A 135 9.19 8.61 -21.63
CA THR A 135 7.85 8.04 -21.84
C THR A 135 7.96 6.55 -22.02
N ILE A 136 7.21 5.80 -21.23
CA ILE A 136 7.17 4.34 -21.30
C ILE A 136 6.00 3.92 -22.18
N PHE A 137 6.29 3.09 -23.17
CA PHE A 137 5.32 2.48 -24.07
C PHE A 137 5.27 0.98 -23.83
N PHE A 138 4.07 0.44 -23.78
CA PHE A 138 3.85 -1.01 -23.77
C PHE A 138 3.01 -1.40 -24.98
N GLY A 139 3.33 -2.52 -25.57
CA GLY A 139 2.48 -3.14 -26.55
C GLY A 139 1.20 -3.71 -25.94
N LYS A 140 0.37 -4.27 -26.80
CA LYS A 140 -0.86 -5.02 -26.47
C LYS A 140 -0.59 -6.09 -25.39
N VAL A 141 -1.57 -6.30 -24.49
CA VAL A 141 -1.53 -7.37 -23.47
C VAL A 141 -0.57 -7.07 -22.29
N LEU A 142 -0.55 -5.84 -21.82
CA LEU A 142 0.16 -5.52 -20.58
C LEU A 142 -0.57 -6.13 -19.38
N ASP A 143 0.15 -6.93 -18.60
CA ASP A 143 -0.23 -7.36 -17.28
C ASP A 143 0.41 -6.44 -16.22
N TYR A 144 -0.44 -5.73 -15.50
CA TYR A 144 -0.04 -4.85 -14.40
C TYR A 144 -0.42 -5.48 -13.07
N ALA A 145 0.57 -5.89 -12.30
CA ALA A 145 0.37 -6.55 -11.02
C ALA A 145 0.89 -5.73 -9.86
N LEU A 146 0.15 -5.72 -8.76
CA LEU A 146 0.52 -5.10 -7.50
C LEU A 146 0.64 -6.17 -6.41
N SER A 147 1.69 -6.07 -5.61
CA SER A 147 1.92 -6.90 -4.44
C SER A 147 2.42 -6.04 -3.29
N SER A 148 1.84 -6.21 -2.11
CA SER A 148 2.22 -5.43 -0.94
C SER A 148 2.62 -6.33 0.21
N GLN A 149 3.57 -5.86 1.03
CA GLN A 149 4.04 -6.54 2.23
C GLN A 149 4.05 -5.56 3.41
N ASP A 150 3.75 -6.10 4.56
CA ASP A 150 3.81 -5.41 5.84
C ASP A 150 4.53 -6.30 6.85
N ALA A 151 5.32 -5.69 7.72
CA ALA A 151 6.22 -6.42 8.62
C ALA A 151 5.54 -6.94 9.89
N LEU A 152 4.44 -6.32 10.33
CA LEU A 152 3.82 -6.61 11.63
C LEU A 152 2.36 -7.03 11.52
N SER A 153 1.45 -6.08 11.35
CA SER A 153 0.01 -6.37 11.38
C SER A 153 -0.50 -7.03 10.10
N GLY A 154 0.26 -6.92 9.03
CA GLY A 154 -0.06 -7.43 7.71
C GLY A 154 -0.91 -6.47 6.88
N VAL A 155 -0.88 -6.68 5.57
CA VAL A 155 -1.62 -5.87 4.61
C VAL A 155 -3.12 -6.12 4.74
N GLN A 156 -3.89 -5.04 4.82
CA GLN A 156 -5.35 -5.12 4.79
C GLN A 156 -5.86 -5.09 3.35
N LYS A 157 -5.46 -4.08 2.59
CA LYS A 157 -5.89 -3.86 1.18
C LYS A 157 -4.88 -3.03 0.42
N ILE A 158 -4.83 -3.26 -0.88
CA ILE A 158 -4.24 -2.35 -1.87
C ILE A 158 -5.39 -1.61 -2.56
N TYR A 159 -5.20 -0.33 -2.83
CA TYR A 159 -6.13 0.52 -3.55
C TYR A 159 -5.49 1.00 -4.84
N ILE A 160 -6.27 1.09 -5.90
CA ILE A 160 -5.84 1.52 -7.23
C ILE A 160 -6.81 2.56 -7.80
N SER A 161 -6.28 3.55 -8.50
CA SER A 161 -7.01 4.53 -9.31
C SER A 161 -6.39 4.57 -10.69
N ILE A 162 -7.20 4.61 -11.74
CA ILE A 162 -6.77 4.68 -13.13
C ILE A 162 -7.38 5.93 -13.76
N ASN A 163 -6.53 6.78 -14.36
CA ASN A 163 -6.91 8.01 -15.05
C ASN A 163 -7.78 8.96 -14.20
N GLY A 164 -7.45 9.07 -12.91
CA GLY A 164 -8.15 9.98 -11.99
C GLY A 164 -9.51 9.49 -11.51
N ALA A 165 -9.87 8.24 -11.77
CA ALA A 165 -11.05 7.63 -11.16
C ALA A 165 -10.92 7.54 -9.64
N GLU A 166 -12.01 7.29 -8.94
CA GLU A 166 -11.95 7.01 -7.50
C GLU A 166 -11.10 5.78 -7.21
N PHE A 167 -10.44 5.79 -6.05
CA PHE A 167 -9.66 4.64 -5.62
C PHE A 167 -10.57 3.47 -5.26
N GLU A 168 -10.33 2.34 -5.89
CA GLU A 168 -11.03 1.10 -5.62
C GLU A 168 -10.10 0.03 -5.03
N PRO A 169 -10.61 -0.90 -4.22
CA PRO A 169 -9.81 -2.04 -3.77
C PRO A 169 -9.29 -2.86 -4.95
N PHE A 170 -7.98 -3.04 -5.02
CA PHE A 170 -7.34 -3.92 -5.98
C PHE A 170 -7.67 -5.38 -5.64
N GLN A 171 -8.61 -5.97 -6.37
CA GLN A 171 -9.13 -7.31 -6.08
C GLN A 171 -8.52 -8.41 -6.95
N LYS A 172 -7.86 -8.02 -8.05
CA LYS A 172 -7.27 -8.94 -9.03
C LYS A 172 -5.76 -8.99 -8.83
N ASN A 173 -5.18 -10.14 -9.08
CA ASN A 173 -3.71 -10.24 -9.10
C ASN A 173 -3.09 -9.44 -10.24
N VAL A 174 -3.88 -9.11 -11.28
CA VAL A 174 -3.44 -8.44 -12.50
C VAL A 174 -4.55 -7.53 -13.03
N THR A 175 -4.18 -6.35 -13.50
CA THR A 175 -5.04 -5.44 -14.26
C THR A 175 -4.58 -5.39 -15.72
N HIS A 176 -5.54 -5.42 -16.65
CA HIS A 176 -5.30 -5.31 -18.09
C HIS A 176 -5.77 -3.95 -18.60
N PHE A 177 -5.07 -3.44 -19.61
CA PHE A 177 -5.38 -2.16 -20.25
C PHE A 177 -5.89 -2.44 -21.68
N PRO A 178 -7.21 -2.39 -21.93
CA PRO A 178 -7.81 -2.90 -23.16
C PRO A 178 -7.79 -1.93 -24.35
N ARG A 179 -7.28 -0.72 -24.16
CA ARG A 179 -7.32 0.33 -25.18
C ARG A 179 -5.94 0.94 -25.39
N GLU A 180 -5.67 1.33 -26.62
CA GLU A 180 -4.57 2.22 -26.95
C GLU A 180 -4.86 3.60 -26.36
N SER A 181 -4.07 4.01 -25.38
CA SER A 181 -4.21 5.27 -24.66
C SER A 181 -3.04 5.52 -23.73
N TYR A 182 -2.97 6.75 -23.26
CA TYR A 182 -2.20 7.10 -22.07
C TYR A 182 -2.93 6.62 -20.81
N TYR A 183 -2.17 6.09 -19.85
CA TYR A 183 -2.66 5.67 -18.54
C TYR A 183 -1.83 6.32 -17.43
N HIS A 184 -2.54 6.89 -16.47
CA HIS A 184 -2.02 7.33 -15.20
C HIS A 184 -2.62 6.42 -14.12
N VAL A 185 -1.76 5.61 -13.50
CA VAL A 185 -2.15 4.63 -12.48
C VAL A 185 -1.60 5.07 -11.14
N ARG A 186 -2.47 5.24 -10.16
CA ARG A 186 -2.11 5.56 -8.78
C ARG A 186 -2.48 4.41 -7.87
N TYR A 187 -1.64 4.09 -6.90
CA TYR A 187 -1.93 3.02 -5.96
C TYR A 187 -1.27 3.26 -4.60
N TYR A 188 -1.84 2.68 -3.58
CA TYR A 188 -1.30 2.64 -2.23
C TYR A 188 -1.87 1.45 -1.47
N ALA A 189 -1.21 1.03 -0.39
CA ALA A 189 -1.71 -0.02 0.49
C ALA A 189 -2.01 0.51 1.90
N VAL A 190 -2.82 -0.27 2.62
CA VAL A 190 -3.19 -0.04 4.02
C VAL A 190 -3.00 -1.33 4.78
N ASP A 191 -2.43 -1.28 5.97
CA ASP A 191 -2.28 -2.41 6.88
C ASP A 191 -3.52 -2.65 7.74
N GLN A 192 -3.46 -3.71 8.56
CA GLN A 192 -4.58 -4.10 9.43
C GLN A 192 -4.86 -3.11 10.56
N VAL A 193 -3.92 -2.27 10.94
CA VAL A 193 -4.10 -1.24 11.98
C VAL A 193 -4.31 0.16 11.42
N GLY A 194 -4.38 0.30 10.09
CA GLY A 194 -4.73 1.54 9.40
C GLY A 194 -3.54 2.47 9.13
N ASN A 195 -2.29 1.98 9.06
CA ASN A 195 -1.20 2.75 8.49
C ASN A 195 -1.33 2.74 6.97
N ILE A 196 -1.13 3.90 6.36
CA ILE A 196 -1.37 4.15 4.95
C ILE A 196 -0.03 4.42 4.28
N GLU A 197 0.23 3.69 3.21
CA GLU A 197 1.38 3.92 2.34
C GLU A 197 1.22 5.24 1.57
N GLU A 198 2.33 5.94 1.33
CA GLU A 198 2.33 7.07 0.41
C GLU A 198 1.92 6.60 -0.99
N PRO A 199 0.99 7.30 -1.66
CA PRO A 199 0.56 6.90 -3.00
C PRO A 199 1.71 6.91 -4.01
N HIS A 200 1.75 5.87 -4.81
CA HIS A 200 2.64 5.74 -5.96
C HIS A 200 1.92 6.18 -7.23
N ASP A 201 2.68 6.70 -8.18
CA ASP A 201 2.20 7.15 -9.49
C ASP A 201 3.00 6.44 -10.59
N ASP A 202 2.29 5.85 -11.57
CA ASP A 202 2.86 5.27 -12.78
C ASP A 202 2.18 5.87 -14.00
N GLU A 203 2.99 6.28 -14.97
CA GLU A 203 2.53 6.87 -16.21
C GLU A 203 3.10 6.11 -17.40
N PHE A 204 2.24 5.69 -18.34
CA PHE A 204 2.66 4.95 -19.51
C PHE A 204 1.62 5.02 -20.64
N TRP A 205 2.04 4.67 -21.83
CA TRP A 205 1.19 4.50 -23.00
C TRP A 205 1.04 3.02 -23.35
N ILE A 206 -0.17 2.67 -23.77
CA ILE A 206 -0.41 1.41 -24.47
C ILE A 206 -0.51 1.72 -25.95
N ASP A 207 0.39 1.12 -26.74
CA ASP A 207 0.42 1.21 -28.18
C ASP A 207 0.04 -0.15 -28.78
N MET A 208 -1.04 -0.17 -29.55
CA MET A 208 -1.58 -1.39 -30.17
C MET A 208 -1.51 -1.32 -31.70
N THR A 209 -1.16 -0.15 -32.22
CA THR A 209 -1.13 0.11 -33.65
C THR A 209 0.22 -0.29 -34.23
N ALA A 210 0.20 -1.10 -35.27
CA ALA A 210 1.41 -1.46 -35.96
C ALA A 210 1.91 -0.32 -36.87
N PRO A 211 3.23 -0.13 -37.03
CA PRO A 211 3.76 0.85 -37.95
C PRO A 211 3.31 0.59 -39.38
N TYR A 212 3.13 1.66 -40.15
CA TYR A 212 2.80 1.59 -41.56
C TYR A 212 4.03 1.85 -42.41
N THR A 213 4.32 0.93 -43.32
CA THR A 213 5.47 1.04 -44.21
C THR A 213 5.05 1.26 -45.65
N THR A 214 5.63 2.25 -46.29
CA THR A 214 5.48 2.54 -47.71
C THR A 214 6.72 2.13 -48.48
N PHE A 215 6.49 1.74 -49.71
CA PHE A 215 7.51 1.37 -50.67
C PHE A 215 7.40 2.27 -51.89
N SER A 216 8.49 2.79 -52.38
CA SER A 216 8.51 3.54 -53.63
C SER A 216 9.74 3.18 -54.46
N ILE A 217 9.59 3.21 -55.78
CA ILE A 217 10.67 3.06 -56.74
C ILE A 217 10.76 4.34 -57.56
N GLN A 218 11.94 4.92 -57.64
CA GLN A 218 12.23 6.03 -58.54
C GLN A 218 13.10 5.50 -59.68
N GLY A 219 12.61 5.63 -60.91
CA GLY A 219 13.33 5.15 -62.07
C GLY A 219 12.45 5.01 -63.30
N THR A 220 12.95 4.35 -64.31
CA THR A 220 12.27 4.18 -65.60
C THR A 220 11.76 2.74 -65.76
N TYR A 221 10.45 2.59 -65.76
CA TYR A 221 9.79 1.29 -66.03
C TYR A 221 9.57 1.12 -67.51
N ALA A 222 10.31 0.19 -68.14
CA ALA A 222 10.18 -0.14 -69.55
C ALA A 222 10.21 -1.66 -69.79
N LEU A 223 9.43 -2.14 -70.76
CA LEU A 223 9.38 -3.55 -71.16
C LEU A 223 9.13 -4.53 -70.00
N ASN A 224 8.26 -4.14 -69.05
CA ASN A 224 7.93 -4.91 -67.85
C ASN A 224 9.10 -5.14 -66.87
N ASN A 225 10.16 -4.33 -66.97
CA ASN A 225 11.30 -4.37 -66.07
C ASN A 225 11.66 -2.96 -65.57
N TRP A 226 12.18 -2.88 -64.35
CA TRP A 226 12.90 -1.72 -63.82
C TRP A 226 14.35 -1.74 -64.25
N SER A 227 14.95 -0.55 -64.41
CA SER A 227 16.36 -0.43 -64.69
C SER A 227 17.20 -0.85 -63.48
N SER A 228 18.43 -1.35 -63.73
CA SER A 228 19.39 -1.62 -62.64
C SER A 228 19.82 -0.36 -61.85
N ASP A 229 19.59 0.82 -62.44
CA ASP A 229 19.94 2.11 -61.85
C ASP A 229 18.78 2.76 -61.11
N ASP A 230 17.65 2.04 -61.02
CA ASP A 230 16.48 2.53 -60.31
C ASP A 230 16.67 2.46 -58.78
N GLU A 231 16.25 3.50 -58.11
CA GLU A 231 16.38 3.60 -56.67
C GLU A 231 15.09 3.17 -55.96
N THR A 232 15.25 2.25 -54.99
CA THR A 232 14.16 1.75 -54.18
C THR A 232 14.24 2.36 -52.79
N SER A 233 13.14 2.91 -52.31
CA SER A 233 13.08 3.46 -50.98
C SER A 233 11.94 2.85 -50.16
N LEU A 234 12.21 2.64 -48.89
CA LEU A 234 11.26 2.21 -47.87
C LEU A 234 11.13 3.32 -46.81
N ALA A 235 9.91 3.71 -46.49
CA ALA A 235 9.64 4.63 -45.42
C ALA A 235 8.58 4.03 -44.48
N SER A 236 8.80 4.14 -43.18
CA SER A 236 7.87 3.64 -42.21
C SER A 236 7.55 4.72 -41.17
N SER A 237 6.31 4.80 -40.75
CA SER A 237 5.85 5.71 -39.71
C SER A 237 4.98 4.98 -38.71
N ASP A 238 5.03 5.47 -37.49
CA ASP A 238 4.22 5.04 -36.39
C ASP A 238 3.76 6.28 -35.60
N SER A 239 2.57 6.23 -35.02
CA SER A 239 1.97 7.40 -34.40
C SER A 239 2.32 7.58 -32.93
N LEU A 240 2.79 6.52 -32.26
CA LEU A 240 3.02 6.54 -30.80
C LEU A 240 4.43 6.10 -30.42
N SER A 241 4.71 4.79 -30.43
CA SER A 241 5.99 4.25 -29.94
C SER A 241 7.14 4.35 -30.94
N GLY A 242 6.84 4.68 -32.18
CA GLY A 242 7.82 4.84 -33.25
C GLY A 242 8.21 3.53 -33.92
N VAL A 243 9.07 3.64 -34.95
CA VAL A 243 9.53 2.51 -35.75
C VAL A 243 10.93 2.09 -35.30
N LYS A 244 11.07 0.86 -34.85
CA LYS A 244 12.37 0.31 -34.45
C LYS A 244 13.26 -0.02 -35.63
N ALA A 245 12.72 -0.67 -36.64
CA ALA A 245 13.46 -1.11 -37.84
C ALA A 245 12.50 -1.49 -38.97
N ILE A 246 13.01 -1.38 -40.22
CA ILE A 246 12.36 -1.91 -41.41
C ILE A 246 13.14 -3.13 -41.86
N TYR A 247 12.44 -4.23 -42.06
CA TYR A 247 13.02 -5.46 -42.58
C TYR A 247 12.52 -5.69 -44.02
N TYR A 248 13.40 -6.10 -44.92
CA TYR A 248 13.08 -6.45 -46.30
C TYR A 248 13.81 -7.75 -46.72
N GLN A 249 13.26 -8.44 -47.69
CA GLN A 249 13.77 -9.69 -48.21
C GLN A 249 13.72 -9.66 -49.75
#